data_33acef50ed6e6af49480df2c2e01ded4
#
_entry.id   33acef50ed6e6af49480df2c2e01ded4
#
_cell.length_a   1.000
_cell.length_b   1.000
_cell.length_c   1.000
_cell.angle_alpha   90.00
_cell.angle_beta   90.00
_cell.angle_gamma   90.00
#
_symmetry.space_group_name_H-M   'P 1'
#
loop_
_entity.id
_entity.type
_entity.pdbx_description
1 polymer ?
#
loop_
_entity_poly.entity_id
_entity_poly.type
_entity_poly.pdbx_seq_one_letter_code
_entity_poly.pdbx_strand_id
1 'polypeptide(L)'
;MAAQGGGTGRQIDSGENRKGAERGAAVVDFVLIGALLTLLFLAIVQLTLVLHVRNTLIDAAASGARYGTLADRNDGDAKERTVQLITAALNADFARDVGTSESTFQGIRTLEVTVRAPLPVIGFIGPRALLEVKGHAAIQR
;
A
#
# COMPACT_ATOMS: atom_id res chain seq x y z
N MET A 1 -28.25 -54.07 60.41
CA MET A 1 -28.91 -52.92 59.75
C MET A 1 -27.85 -52.05 59.11
N ALA A 2 -27.70 -52.13 57.83
CA ALA A 2 -26.74 -51.36 57.09
C ALA A 2 -27.47 -50.18 56.43
N ALA A 3 -27.11 -48.94 56.75
CA ALA A 3 -27.55 -47.76 56.05
C ALA A 3 -26.62 -47.51 54.87
N GLN A 4 -27.13 -47.72 53.71
CA GLN A 4 -26.45 -47.39 52.47
C GLN A 4 -26.76 -45.93 52.10
N GLY A 5 -25.84 -45.00 52.31
CA GLY A 5 -25.90 -43.64 51.81
C GLY A 5 -25.26 -43.60 50.46
N GLY A 6 -26.05 -43.61 49.41
CA GLY A 6 -25.55 -43.51 48.04
C GLY A 6 -25.05 -42.08 47.69
N GLY A 7 -23.77 -41.96 47.39
CA GLY A 7 -23.21 -40.79 46.86
C GLY A 7 -23.39 -40.71 45.34
N THR A 8 -24.45 -40.08 44.88
CA THR A 8 -24.71 -39.80 43.47
C THR A 8 -24.80 -38.27 43.25
N GLY A 9 -23.70 -37.57 43.38
CA GLY A 9 -23.76 -36.13 43.25
C GLY A 9 -22.61 -35.45 42.55
N ARG A 10 -21.67 -36.20 41.92
CA ARG A 10 -20.44 -35.56 41.43
C ARG A 10 -20.07 -35.73 39.95
N GLN A 11 -20.91 -36.37 39.16
CA GLN A 11 -20.58 -36.62 37.74
C GLN A 11 -21.20 -35.63 36.76
N ILE A 12 -22.12 -34.79 37.19
CA ILE A 12 -22.80 -33.82 36.28
C ILE A 12 -21.95 -32.57 36.05
N ASP A 13 -21.13 -32.20 37.01
CA ASP A 13 -20.35 -30.95 36.98
C ASP A 13 -19.15 -30.94 35.99
N SER A 14 -18.56 -32.11 35.73
CA SER A 14 -17.44 -32.22 34.82
C SER A 14 -17.83 -32.15 33.33
N GLY A 15 -19.07 -32.49 32.99
CA GLY A 15 -19.57 -32.42 31.61
C GLY A 15 -19.95 -31.02 31.15
N GLU A 16 -20.54 -30.23 32.04
CA GLU A 16 -20.90 -28.83 31.73
C GLU A 16 -19.67 -27.93 31.64
N ASN A 17 -18.68 -28.15 32.49
CA ASN A 17 -17.44 -27.41 32.46
C ASN A 17 -16.62 -27.67 31.18
N ARG A 18 -16.61 -28.88 30.65
CA ARG A 18 -16.01 -29.24 29.38
C ARG A 18 -16.72 -28.55 28.20
N LYS A 19 -18.05 -28.56 28.18
CA LYS A 19 -18.83 -27.88 27.13
C LYS A 19 -18.63 -26.36 27.14
N GLY A 20 -18.49 -25.73 28.31
CA GLY A 20 -18.16 -24.31 28.44
C GLY A 20 -16.75 -23.98 27.93
N ALA A 21 -15.75 -24.83 28.22
CA ALA A 21 -14.40 -24.69 27.74
C ALA A 21 -14.30 -24.89 26.22
N GLU A 22 -15.02 -25.86 25.63
CA GLU A 22 -15.08 -26.06 24.18
C GLU A 22 -15.74 -24.89 23.44
N ARG A 23 -16.80 -24.30 24.00
CA ARG A 23 -17.43 -23.08 23.43
C ARG A 23 -16.51 -21.88 23.50
N GLY A 24 -15.79 -21.70 24.62
CA GLY A 24 -14.78 -20.64 24.76
C GLY A 24 -13.66 -20.80 23.76
N ALA A 25 -13.14 -22.01 23.56
CA ALA A 25 -12.11 -22.29 22.56
C ALA A 25 -12.60 -22.03 21.13
N ALA A 26 -13.83 -22.44 20.78
CA ALA A 26 -14.42 -22.19 19.47
C ALA A 26 -14.62 -20.69 19.19
N VAL A 27 -15.02 -19.91 20.19
CA VAL A 27 -15.14 -18.44 20.05
C VAL A 27 -13.76 -17.80 19.84
N VAL A 28 -12.76 -18.22 20.59
CA VAL A 28 -11.37 -17.73 20.43
C VAL A 28 -10.85 -18.07 19.03
N ASP A 29 -11.03 -19.29 18.57
CA ASP A 29 -10.62 -19.71 17.22
C ASP A 29 -11.32 -18.89 16.13
N PHE A 30 -12.61 -18.66 16.27
CA PHE A 30 -13.38 -17.83 15.34
C PHE A 30 -12.86 -16.38 15.31
N VAL A 31 -12.60 -15.79 16.48
CA VAL A 31 -12.05 -14.43 16.57
C VAL A 31 -10.65 -14.34 15.97
N LEU A 32 -9.79 -15.32 16.24
CA LEU A 32 -8.44 -15.37 15.70
C LEU A 32 -8.45 -15.51 14.17
N ILE A 33 -9.27 -16.41 13.63
CA ILE A 33 -9.41 -16.57 12.18
C ILE A 33 -9.96 -15.29 11.56
N GLY A 34 -11.00 -14.69 12.15
CA GLY A 34 -11.56 -13.43 11.71
C GLY A 34 -10.55 -12.29 11.71
N ALA A 35 -9.74 -12.18 12.77
CA ALA A 35 -8.67 -11.19 12.87
C ALA A 35 -7.60 -11.42 11.80
N LEU A 36 -7.18 -12.68 11.58
CA LEU A 36 -6.20 -13.02 10.55
C LEU A 36 -6.69 -12.69 9.14
N LEU A 37 -7.94 -13.04 8.84
CA LEU A 37 -8.55 -12.72 7.53
C LEU A 37 -8.69 -11.21 7.33
N THR A 38 -9.06 -10.47 8.36
CA THR A 38 -9.15 -9.00 8.32
C THR A 38 -7.77 -8.39 8.08
N LEU A 39 -6.74 -8.88 8.78
CA LEU A 39 -5.37 -8.42 8.58
C LEU A 39 -4.87 -8.71 7.17
N LEU A 40 -5.14 -9.92 6.65
CA LEU A 40 -4.80 -10.30 5.28
C LEU A 40 -5.50 -9.40 4.26
N PHE A 41 -6.79 -9.15 4.45
CA PHE A 41 -7.55 -8.24 3.59
C PHE A 41 -6.96 -6.83 3.58
N LEU A 42 -6.67 -6.27 4.76
CA LEU A 42 -6.03 -4.94 4.87
C LEU A 42 -4.66 -4.90 4.20
N ALA A 43 -3.87 -5.97 4.32
CA ALA A 43 -2.57 -6.06 3.66
C ALA A 43 -2.70 -6.04 2.12
N ILE A 44 -3.69 -6.73 1.57
CA ILE A 44 -3.97 -6.74 0.12
C ILE A 44 -4.42 -5.35 -0.35
N VAL A 45 -5.33 -4.71 0.38
CA VAL A 45 -5.78 -3.34 0.07
C VAL A 45 -4.60 -2.37 0.10
N GLN A 46 -3.76 -2.45 1.12
CA GLN A 46 -2.57 -1.61 1.26
C GLN A 46 -1.59 -1.81 0.10
N LEU A 47 -1.30 -3.05 -0.27
CA LEU A 47 -0.43 -3.36 -1.41
C LEU A 47 -1.00 -2.81 -2.72
N THR A 48 -2.28 -3.01 -2.95
CA THR A 48 -2.97 -2.50 -4.15
C THR A 48 -2.88 -0.98 -4.24
N LEU A 49 -3.09 -0.28 -3.12
CA LEU A 49 -2.99 1.18 -3.07
C LEU A 49 -1.58 1.68 -3.39
N VAL A 50 -0.55 1.06 -2.81
CA VAL A 50 0.87 1.40 -3.09
C VAL A 50 1.20 1.20 -4.56
N LEU A 51 0.80 0.06 -5.14
CA LEU A 51 1.04 -0.22 -6.56
C LEU A 51 0.28 0.73 -7.47
N HIS A 52 -0.96 1.07 -7.14
CA HIS A 52 -1.76 2.03 -7.89
C HIS A 52 -1.10 3.41 -7.92
N VAL A 53 -0.71 3.94 -6.77
CA VAL A 53 -0.01 5.23 -6.68
C VAL A 53 1.31 5.18 -7.45
N ARG A 54 2.10 4.14 -7.27
CA ARG A 54 3.37 3.98 -8.00
C ARG A 54 3.19 3.99 -9.52
N ASN A 55 2.25 3.23 -10.04
CA ASN A 55 1.99 3.17 -11.47
C ASN A 55 1.53 4.52 -12.02
N THR A 56 0.63 5.19 -11.31
CA THR A 56 0.16 6.55 -11.68
C THR A 56 1.30 7.55 -11.73
N LEU A 57 2.22 7.52 -10.77
CA LEU A 57 3.39 8.41 -10.74
C LEU A 57 4.37 8.11 -11.89
N ILE A 58 4.60 6.84 -12.22
CA ILE A 58 5.43 6.42 -13.36
C ILE A 58 4.83 6.92 -14.67
N ASP A 59 3.53 6.74 -14.86
CA ASP A 59 2.83 7.17 -16.07
C ASP A 59 2.84 8.69 -16.22
N ALA A 60 2.65 9.43 -15.13
CA ALA A 60 2.73 10.87 -15.12
C ALA A 60 4.14 11.38 -15.45
N ALA A 61 5.18 10.77 -14.85
CA ALA A 61 6.58 11.12 -15.11
C ALA A 61 6.98 10.83 -16.57
N ALA A 62 6.60 9.67 -17.10
CA ALA A 62 6.86 9.29 -18.48
C ALA A 62 6.12 10.21 -19.48
N SER A 63 4.87 10.56 -19.19
CA SER A 63 4.09 11.49 -20.01
C SER A 63 4.68 12.90 -19.99
N GLY A 64 5.09 13.37 -18.81
CA GLY A 64 5.76 14.66 -18.67
C GLY A 64 7.10 14.71 -19.42
N ALA A 65 7.92 13.65 -19.29
CA ALA A 65 9.18 13.55 -20.03
C ALA A 65 8.97 13.64 -21.55
N ARG A 66 8.01 12.89 -22.09
CA ARG A 66 7.67 12.94 -23.52
C ARG A 66 7.19 14.32 -23.95
N TYR A 67 6.39 14.98 -23.12
CA TYR A 67 5.90 16.32 -23.41
C TYR A 67 7.04 17.35 -23.49
N GLY A 68 8.02 17.26 -22.57
CA GLY A 68 9.18 18.16 -22.55
C GLY A 68 10.17 17.94 -23.70
N THR A 69 10.11 16.78 -24.39
CA THR A 69 10.97 16.49 -25.55
C THR A 69 10.40 16.99 -26.90
N LEU A 70 9.19 17.55 -26.90
CA LEU A 70 8.62 18.16 -28.10
C LEU A 70 9.45 19.39 -28.54
N ALA A 71 9.41 19.71 -29.82
CA ALA A 71 10.31 20.70 -30.45
C ALA A 71 10.22 22.13 -29.85
N ASP A 72 9.06 22.48 -29.31
CA ASP A 72 8.75 23.81 -28.74
C ASP A 72 8.60 23.77 -27.20
N ARG A 73 9.07 22.73 -26.58
CA ARG A 73 8.94 22.48 -25.12
C ARG A 73 10.31 22.36 -24.46
N ASN A 74 10.30 22.44 -23.14
CA ASN A 74 11.50 22.38 -22.31
C ASN A 74 11.27 21.59 -21.03
N ASP A 75 12.30 21.49 -20.20
CA ASP A 75 12.30 20.78 -18.92
C ASP A 75 11.25 21.33 -17.94
N GLY A 76 11.02 22.63 -17.95
CA GLY A 76 10.00 23.30 -17.15
C GLY A 76 8.59 22.84 -17.55
N ASP A 77 8.34 22.73 -18.85
CA ASP A 77 7.08 22.21 -19.39
C ASP A 77 6.85 20.75 -19.01
N ALA A 78 7.93 19.92 -19.03
CA ALA A 78 7.89 18.54 -18.59
C ALA A 78 7.48 18.43 -17.12
N LYS A 79 8.11 19.24 -16.27
CA LYS A 79 7.80 19.29 -14.84
C LYS A 79 6.35 19.71 -14.59
N GLU A 80 5.93 20.82 -15.20
CA GLU A 80 4.58 21.34 -15.05
C GLU A 80 3.53 20.32 -15.48
N ARG A 81 3.75 19.68 -16.62
CA ARG A 81 2.84 18.62 -17.12
C ARG A 81 2.75 17.43 -16.16
N THR A 82 3.88 17.00 -15.60
CA THR A 82 3.91 15.94 -14.60
C THR A 82 3.12 16.33 -13.35
N VAL A 83 3.33 17.52 -12.82
CA VAL A 83 2.60 18.05 -11.65
C VAL A 83 1.09 18.08 -11.91
N GLN A 84 0.65 18.57 -13.08
CA GLN A 84 -0.75 18.60 -13.46
C GLN A 84 -1.38 17.17 -13.48
N LEU A 85 -0.69 16.22 -14.09
CA LEU A 85 -1.17 14.84 -14.20
C LEU A 85 -1.27 14.15 -12.82
N ILE A 86 -0.26 14.33 -11.97
CA ILE A 86 -0.28 13.77 -10.61
C ILE A 86 -1.40 14.41 -9.78
N THR A 87 -1.53 15.73 -9.82
CA THR A 87 -2.56 16.46 -9.06
C THR A 87 -3.96 16.06 -9.48
N ALA A 88 -4.18 15.84 -10.78
CA ALA A 88 -5.48 15.42 -11.30
C ALA A 88 -5.83 13.97 -10.97
N ALA A 89 -4.83 13.07 -10.97
CA ALA A 89 -5.05 11.64 -10.75
C ALA A 89 -5.04 11.23 -9.27
N LEU A 90 -4.25 11.90 -8.44
CA LEU A 90 -4.07 11.61 -7.01
C LEU A 90 -4.44 12.85 -6.17
N ASN A 91 -3.48 13.69 -5.88
CA ASN A 91 -3.64 15.04 -5.30
C ASN A 91 -2.30 15.79 -5.33
N ALA A 92 -2.32 17.08 -4.91
CA ALA A 92 -1.13 17.92 -4.91
C ALA A 92 -0.01 17.47 -3.97
N ASP A 93 -0.31 16.69 -2.94
CA ASP A 93 0.68 16.22 -1.98
C ASP A 93 1.68 15.25 -2.61
N PHE A 94 1.26 14.49 -3.62
CA PHE A 94 2.11 13.59 -4.38
C PHE A 94 2.93 14.28 -5.46
N ALA A 95 2.65 15.54 -5.76
CA ALA A 95 3.32 16.36 -6.80
C ALA A 95 4.30 17.38 -6.22
N ARG A 96 4.66 17.32 -4.95
CA ARG A 96 5.50 18.34 -4.28
C ARG A 96 6.96 18.30 -4.68
N ASP A 97 7.48 17.12 -4.99
CA ASP A 97 8.89 16.92 -5.34
C ASP A 97 9.00 16.28 -6.74
N VAL A 98 8.94 17.12 -7.76
CA VAL A 98 9.13 16.75 -9.15
C VAL A 98 10.36 17.44 -9.68
N GLY A 99 11.37 16.68 -10.06
CA GLY A 99 12.61 17.16 -10.67
C GLY A 99 12.75 16.73 -12.11
N THR A 100 13.50 17.50 -12.89
CA THR A 100 13.88 17.17 -14.26
C THR A 100 15.40 17.21 -14.40
N SER A 101 15.96 16.32 -15.19
CA SER A 101 17.36 16.32 -15.54
C SER A 101 17.58 15.74 -16.94
N GLU A 102 18.58 16.27 -17.65
CA GLU A 102 19.06 15.65 -18.88
C GLU A 102 20.15 14.63 -18.55
N SER A 103 20.04 13.46 -19.13
CA SER A 103 21.03 12.40 -19.00
C SER A 103 21.31 11.76 -20.37
N THR A 104 22.43 11.07 -20.48
CA THR A 104 22.73 10.28 -21.68
C THR A 104 22.56 8.80 -21.34
N PHE A 105 21.58 8.18 -21.95
CA PHE A 105 21.34 6.76 -21.82
C PHE A 105 21.66 6.04 -23.14
N GLN A 106 22.59 5.12 -23.13
CA GLN A 106 23.07 4.40 -24.31
C GLN A 106 23.47 5.31 -25.49
N GLY A 107 24.10 6.44 -25.20
CA GLY A 107 24.55 7.40 -26.21
C GLY A 107 23.45 8.35 -26.74
N ILE A 108 22.22 8.23 -26.27
CA ILE A 108 21.09 9.07 -26.63
C ILE A 108 20.82 10.07 -25.52
N ARG A 109 20.70 11.36 -25.87
CA ARG A 109 20.26 12.39 -24.91
C ARG A 109 18.82 12.10 -24.48
N THR A 110 18.59 12.05 -23.19
CA THR A 110 17.33 11.66 -22.59
C THR A 110 16.92 12.67 -21.54
N LEU A 111 15.67 13.11 -21.58
CA LEU A 111 15.05 13.87 -20.52
C LEU A 111 14.51 12.89 -19.48
N GLU A 112 15.00 13.01 -18.25
CA GLU A 112 14.53 12.24 -17.08
C GLU A 112 13.66 13.13 -16.21
N VAL A 113 12.47 12.65 -15.87
CA VAL A 113 11.61 13.25 -14.85
C VAL A 113 11.60 12.33 -13.63
N THR A 114 12.01 12.87 -12.49
CA THR A 114 12.03 12.17 -11.22
C THR A 114 10.92 12.69 -10.31
N VAL A 115 10.10 11.81 -9.78
CA VAL A 115 9.05 12.15 -8.81
C VAL A 115 9.33 11.44 -7.49
N ARG A 116 9.40 12.21 -6.41
CA ARG A 116 9.46 11.68 -5.04
C ARG A 116 8.17 12.01 -4.32
N ALA A 117 7.46 10.98 -3.90
CA ALA A 117 6.15 11.11 -3.26
C ALA A 117 6.08 10.29 -1.97
N PRO A 118 5.25 10.70 -1.00
CA PRO A 118 5.03 9.91 0.20
C PRO A 118 4.35 8.59 -0.16
N LEU A 119 4.74 7.50 0.51
CA LEU A 119 4.02 6.24 0.39
C LEU A 119 2.62 6.38 1.03
N PRO A 120 1.56 5.92 0.36
CA PRO A 120 0.22 5.91 0.91
C PRO A 120 0.04 4.77 1.92
N VAL A 121 0.65 4.91 3.11
CA VAL A 121 0.58 3.90 4.18
C VAL A 121 -0.47 4.33 5.19
N ILE A 122 -1.51 3.51 5.36
CA ILE A 122 -2.55 3.72 6.36
C ILE A 122 -2.11 3.07 7.67
N GLY A 123 -2.06 3.85 8.76
CA GLY A 123 -1.83 3.33 10.11
C GLY A 123 -0.38 3.03 10.50
N PHE A 124 0.61 3.47 9.73
CA PHE A 124 2.01 3.28 10.06
C PHE A 124 2.58 4.49 10.82
N ILE A 125 2.99 4.28 12.06
CA ILE A 125 3.73 5.25 12.86
C ILE A 125 5.22 4.94 12.65
N GLY A 126 5.86 5.63 11.69
CA GLY A 126 7.28 5.43 11.37
C GLY A 126 7.83 6.55 10.48
N PRO A 127 9.14 6.56 10.18
CA PRO A 127 9.70 7.51 9.23
C PRO A 127 8.97 7.39 7.90
N ARG A 128 8.58 8.53 7.33
CA ARG A 128 7.84 8.57 6.06
C ARG A 128 8.72 7.98 4.96
N ALA A 129 8.41 6.77 4.55
CA ALA A 129 9.07 6.17 3.40
C ALA A 129 8.68 6.95 2.15
N LEU A 130 9.67 7.34 1.35
CA LEU A 130 9.48 8.03 0.09
C LEU A 130 9.51 7.04 -1.05
N LEU A 131 8.58 7.17 -1.96
CA LEU A 131 8.56 6.46 -3.22
C LEU A 131 9.22 7.35 -4.28
N GLU A 132 10.33 6.90 -4.86
CA GLU A 132 10.96 7.55 -6.00
C GLU A 132 10.62 6.79 -7.29
N VAL A 133 10.14 7.50 -8.28
CA VAL A 133 9.89 6.99 -9.62
C VAL A 133 10.54 7.88 -10.66
N LYS A 134 10.91 7.31 -11.81
CA LYS A 134 11.54 7.99 -12.93
C LYS A 134 10.83 7.68 -14.22
N GLY A 135 10.62 8.72 -15.03
CA GLY A 135 10.16 8.63 -16.40
C GLY A 135 11.22 9.18 -17.34
N HIS A 136 11.43 8.53 -18.48
CA HIS A 136 12.43 8.88 -19.46
C HIS A 136 11.83 9.10 -20.84
N ALA A 137 12.36 10.08 -21.58
CA ALA A 137 12.05 10.25 -22.99
C ALA A 137 13.28 10.69 -23.75
N ALA A 138 13.52 10.11 -24.93
CA ALA A 138 14.64 10.49 -25.80
C ALA A 138 14.42 11.90 -26.38
N ILE A 139 15.47 12.71 -26.34
CA ILE A 139 15.47 14.06 -26.96
C ILE A 139 15.89 13.90 -28.42
N GLN A 140 14.94 14.13 -29.32
CA GLN A 140 15.14 14.02 -30.78
C GLN A 140 15.34 15.41 -31.42
N ARG A 141 16.29 16.17 -30.90
CA ARG A 141 16.63 17.49 -31.42
C ARG A 141 18.04 17.51 -32.01
#